data_bc0de7602414d2b4d1ada7075855b6f8
#
_entry.id   bc0de7602414d2b4d1ada7075855b6f8
#
_cell.length_a   1.000
_cell.length_b   1.000
_cell.length_c   1.000
_cell.angle_alpha   90.00
_cell.angle_beta   90.00
_cell.angle_gamma   90.00
#
_symmetry.space_group_name_H-M   'P 1'
#
loop_
_entity.id
_entity.type
_entity.pdbx_description
1 polymer ?
#
loop_
_entity_poly.entity_id
_entity_poly.type
_entity_poly.pdbx_seq_one_letter_code
_entity_poly.pdbx_strand_id
1 'polypeptide(L)'
;YPEFAQKMDVFCQLVEAIDHPNFGVNYDPSNTYLAGEDPVELLKRVSHRVVTMHASDRYLAEGTIEDLRREEGGATGYAKRLRHGEIGKGLNDYDAIFSELKSKGFDGWISIEDGVDGMDQLARSVDFLKRKIAEHWG
;
A
#
# COMPACT_ATOMS: atom_id res chain seq x y z
N TYR A 1 -13.04 6.42 -4.09
CA TYR A 1 -11.88 7.30 -4.18
C TYR A 1 -12.27 8.72 -3.84
N PRO A 2 -12.28 9.10 -2.59
CA PRO A 2 -12.57 10.48 -2.26
C PRO A 2 -11.32 11.31 -2.59
N GLU A 3 -11.45 12.22 -3.52
CA GLU A 3 -10.39 13.12 -3.95
C GLU A 3 -9.68 13.82 -2.77
N PHE A 4 -10.39 14.07 -1.69
CA PHE A 4 -9.83 14.75 -0.52
C PHE A 4 -8.92 13.88 0.37
N ALA A 5 -9.05 12.56 0.34
CA ALA A 5 -8.28 11.66 1.21
C ALA A 5 -7.07 11.01 0.53
N GLN A 6 -6.73 11.45 -0.69
CA GLN A 6 -5.61 10.88 -1.44
C GLN A 6 -4.26 11.38 -0.97
N LYS A 7 -4.19 12.63 -0.56
CA LYS A 7 -2.96 13.21 -0.04
C LYS A 7 -2.67 12.66 1.34
N MET A 8 -1.45 12.22 1.56
CA MET A 8 -1.00 11.63 2.82
C MET A 8 -1.32 12.52 4.02
N ASP A 9 -1.08 13.80 3.93
CA ASP A 9 -1.36 14.73 5.03
C ASP A 9 -2.84 14.79 5.38
N VAL A 10 -3.72 14.84 4.38
CA VAL A 10 -5.16 14.87 4.59
C VAL A 10 -5.65 13.54 5.17
N PHE A 11 -5.14 12.43 4.67
CA PHE A 11 -5.46 11.11 5.19
C PHE A 11 -5.04 10.96 6.67
N CYS A 12 -3.81 11.38 7.00
CA CYS A 12 -3.32 11.33 8.37
C CYS A 12 -4.14 12.22 9.31
N GLN A 13 -4.51 13.45 8.89
CA GLN A 13 -5.39 14.30 9.66
C GLN A 13 -6.74 13.66 9.93
N LEU A 14 -7.31 12.96 8.91
CA LEU A 14 -8.55 12.22 9.09
C LEU A 14 -8.40 11.10 10.12
N VAL A 15 -7.32 10.31 10.02
CA VAL A 15 -7.03 9.21 10.95
C VAL A 15 -6.88 9.74 12.39
N GLU A 16 -6.18 10.84 12.57
CA GLU A 16 -5.99 11.49 13.88
C GLU A 16 -7.28 12.09 14.45
N ALA A 17 -8.13 12.64 13.59
CA ALA A 17 -9.40 13.24 14.00
C ALA A 17 -10.44 12.21 14.46
N ILE A 18 -10.34 10.96 13.98
CA ILE A 18 -11.25 9.88 14.38
C ILE A 18 -10.65 9.13 15.57
N ASP A 19 -10.82 9.67 16.75
CA ASP A 19 -10.39 9.03 17.99
C ASP A 19 -11.48 8.07 18.52
N HIS A 20 -11.55 6.88 17.91
CA HIS A 20 -12.51 5.85 18.29
C HIS A 20 -11.89 4.47 18.30
N PRO A 21 -12.12 3.61 19.31
CA PRO A 21 -11.48 2.29 19.41
C PRO A 21 -11.86 1.32 18.29
N ASN A 22 -13.02 1.50 17.66
CA ASN A 22 -13.46 0.67 16.53
C ASN A 22 -13.04 1.23 15.16
N PHE A 23 -12.21 2.27 15.13
CA PHE A 23 -11.65 2.80 13.90
C PHE A 23 -10.22 2.28 13.71
N GLY A 24 -9.94 1.75 12.54
CA GLY A 24 -8.62 1.30 12.15
C GLY A 24 -8.35 1.57 10.66
N VAL A 25 -7.10 1.49 10.31
CA VAL A 25 -6.64 1.68 8.93
C VAL A 25 -6.48 0.32 8.26
N ASN A 26 -7.09 0.17 7.08
CA ASN A 26 -6.69 -0.84 6.13
C ASN A 26 -5.58 -0.25 5.24
N TYR A 27 -4.34 -0.65 5.48
CA TYR A 27 -3.20 -0.10 4.77
C TYR A 27 -3.03 -0.76 3.40
N ASP A 28 -2.99 0.06 2.36
CA ASP A 28 -2.69 -0.35 0.99
C ASP A 28 -1.53 0.50 0.44
N PRO A 29 -0.31 -0.07 0.35
CA PRO A 29 0.86 0.67 -0.10
C PRO A 29 0.72 1.16 -1.54
N SER A 30 0.06 0.40 -2.39
CA SER A 30 -0.06 0.74 -3.81
C SER A 30 -0.92 1.98 -4.05
N ASN A 31 -1.92 2.22 -3.19
CA ASN A 31 -2.78 3.38 -3.32
C ASN A 31 -2.06 4.70 -3.01
N THR A 32 -1.01 4.65 -2.20
CA THR A 32 -0.18 5.83 -1.90
C THR A 32 0.55 6.35 -3.14
N TYR A 33 1.00 5.44 -4.00
CA TYR A 33 1.64 5.81 -5.27
C TYR A 33 0.70 6.50 -6.25
N LEU A 34 -0.62 6.32 -6.14
CA LEU A 34 -1.58 7.03 -7.01
C LEU A 34 -1.52 8.55 -6.81
N ALA A 35 -1.13 9.00 -5.63
CA ALA A 35 -0.88 10.41 -5.33
C ALA A 35 0.59 10.83 -5.54
N GLY A 36 1.44 9.92 -6.00
CA GLY A 36 2.88 10.15 -6.14
C GLY A 36 3.61 10.27 -4.82
N GLU A 37 3.05 9.70 -3.75
CA GLU A 37 3.60 9.77 -2.39
C GLU A 37 4.24 8.44 -1.97
N ASP A 38 5.06 8.48 -0.91
CA ASP A 38 5.80 7.33 -0.41
C ASP A 38 4.94 6.49 0.55
N PRO A 39 4.68 5.20 0.24
CA PRO A 39 3.87 4.34 1.10
C PRO A 39 4.52 4.04 2.45
N VAL A 40 5.85 3.98 2.54
CA VAL A 40 6.55 3.72 3.81
C VAL A 40 6.45 4.94 4.72
N GLU A 41 6.54 6.14 4.18
CA GLU A 41 6.34 7.38 4.96
C GLU A 41 4.88 7.49 5.46
N LEU A 42 3.89 7.16 4.63
CA LEU A 42 2.51 7.07 5.10
C LEU A 42 2.38 6.05 6.23
N LEU A 43 2.93 4.84 6.03
CA LEU A 43 2.83 3.78 7.02
C LEU A 43 3.41 4.20 8.38
N LYS A 44 4.58 4.81 8.43
CA LYS A 44 5.18 5.31 9.67
C LYS A 44 4.26 6.24 10.45
N ARG A 45 3.46 7.03 9.75
CA ARG A 45 2.52 7.98 10.37
C ARG A 45 1.28 7.30 10.94
N VAL A 46 0.80 6.23 10.31
CA VAL A 46 -0.49 5.59 10.66
C VAL A 46 -0.36 4.18 11.20
N SER A 47 0.86 3.62 11.31
CA SER A 47 1.11 2.22 11.66
C SER A 47 0.49 1.79 13.00
N HIS A 48 0.37 2.72 13.95
CA HIS A 48 -0.30 2.50 15.23
C HIS A 48 -1.83 2.28 15.12
N ARG A 49 -2.42 2.54 13.97
CA ARG A 49 -3.86 2.37 13.68
C ARG A 49 -4.12 1.29 12.61
N VAL A 50 -3.09 0.68 12.05
CA VAL A 50 -3.24 -0.36 11.04
C VAL A 50 -3.78 -1.64 11.66
N VAL A 51 -4.92 -2.10 11.15
CA VAL A 51 -5.60 -3.34 11.62
C VAL A 51 -5.63 -4.42 10.55
N THR A 52 -5.58 -4.03 9.28
CA THR A 52 -5.49 -4.93 8.13
C THR A 52 -4.59 -4.31 7.06
N MET A 53 -4.11 -5.14 6.15
CA MET A 53 -3.32 -4.69 5.02
C MET A 53 -3.82 -5.35 3.73
N HIS A 54 -3.91 -4.56 2.66
CA HIS A 54 -3.96 -5.10 1.31
C HIS A 54 -2.53 -5.27 0.77
N ALA A 55 -2.19 -6.48 0.38
CA ALA A 55 -0.94 -6.75 -0.32
C ALA A 55 -1.18 -6.70 -1.82
N SER A 56 -0.64 -5.68 -2.43
CA SER A 56 -0.68 -5.43 -3.87
C SER A 56 0.66 -4.88 -4.32
N ASP A 57 0.91 -4.85 -5.60
CA ASP A 57 2.08 -4.17 -6.15
C ASP A 57 1.76 -3.44 -7.44
N ARG A 58 2.55 -2.43 -7.72
CA ARG A 58 2.41 -1.62 -8.92
C ARG A 58 3.76 -1.33 -9.54
N TYR A 59 3.74 -1.13 -10.84
CA TYR A 59 4.91 -0.68 -11.60
C TYR A 59 4.56 0.52 -12.46
N LEU A 60 5.57 1.34 -12.74
CA LEU A 60 5.44 2.44 -13.70
C LEU A 60 5.56 1.88 -15.11
N ALA A 61 4.48 2.02 -15.89
CA ALA A 61 4.50 1.68 -17.31
C ALA A 61 5.19 2.78 -18.14
N GLU A 62 5.12 4.02 -17.65
CA GLU A 62 5.75 5.19 -18.27
C GLU A 62 5.92 6.32 -17.25
N GLY A 63 6.85 7.23 -17.50
CA GLY A 63 7.07 8.40 -16.65
C GLY A 63 7.75 8.08 -15.32
N THR A 64 7.56 8.95 -14.35
CA THR A 64 8.20 8.92 -13.03
C THR A 64 7.16 9.11 -11.92
N ILE A 65 7.56 8.81 -10.67
CA ILE A 65 6.73 9.12 -9.47
C ILE A 65 6.47 10.64 -9.38
N GLU A 66 7.42 11.45 -9.79
CA GLU A 66 7.25 12.92 -9.80
C GLU A 66 6.18 13.37 -10.79
N ASP A 67 6.03 12.67 -11.92
CA ASP A 67 4.95 12.95 -12.86
C ASP A 67 3.58 12.64 -12.25
N LEU A 68 3.46 11.54 -11.48
CA LEU A 68 2.25 11.22 -10.73
C LEU A 68 1.91 12.31 -9.71
N ARG A 69 2.92 12.81 -9.00
CA ARG A 69 2.74 13.88 -8.02
C ARG A 69 2.23 15.17 -8.62
N ARG A 70 2.64 15.48 -9.87
CA ARG A 70 2.20 16.67 -10.61
C ARG A 70 0.78 16.53 -11.20
N GLU A 71 0.34 15.34 -11.48
CA GLU A 71 -0.98 15.03 -12.03
C GLU A 71 -2.08 15.07 -10.95
N GLU A 72 -2.08 16.09 -10.11
CA GLU A 72 -2.90 16.21 -8.89
C GLU A 72 -4.40 16.03 -9.05
N GLY A 73 -4.93 16.18 -10.23
CA GLY A 73 -6.34 15.95 -10.50
C GLY A 73 -6.63 14.54 -11.02
N GLY A 74 -5.60 13.72 -11.10
CA GLY A 74 -5.63 12.52 -11.91
C GLY A 74 -6.03 11.24 -11.23
N ALA A 75 -6.42 11.29 -10.00
CA ALA A 75 -6.94 10.07 -9.39
C ALA A 75 -8.40 9.78 -9.72
N THR A 76 -8.86 10.29 -10.79
CA THR A 76 -10.05 9.81 -11.47
C THR A 76 -9.74 8.46 -12.13
N GLY A 77 -9.67 7.46 -11.30
CA GLY A 77 -9.29 6.14 -11.75
C GLY A 77 -7.78 5.97 -11.81
N TYR A 78 -7.36 4.77 -11.97
CA TYR A 78 -5.98 4.33 -12.01
C TYR A 78 -5.15 5.22 -12.92
N ALA A 79 -4.11 5.83 -12.38
CA ALA A 79 -3.18 6.59 -13.18
C ALA A 79 -2.75 5.69 -14.35
N LYS A 80 -2.87 6.17 -15.57
CA LYS A 80 -2.50 5.40 -16.78
C LYS A 80 -1.05 4.90 -16.72
N ARG A 81 -0.23 5.59 -15.93
CA ARG A 81 1.20 5.31 -15.72
C ARG A 81 1.46 4.17 -14.74
N LEU A 82 0.54 3.93 -13.79
CA LEU A 82 0.67 2.86 -12.80
C LEU A 82 -0.19 1.68 -13.20
N ARG A 83 0.41 0.51 -13.24
CA ARG A 83 -0.29 -0.74 -13.51
C ARG A 83 -0.09 -1.71 -12.37
N HIS A 84 -1.09 -2.53 -12.11
CA HIS A 84 -0.96 -3.67 -11.23
C HIS A 84 0.06 -4.67 -11.78
N GLY A 85 0.78 -5.31 -10.87
CA GLY A 85 1.76 -6.32 -11.21
C GLY A 85 1.87 -7.39 -10.13
N GLU A 86 2.74 -8.35 -10.38
CA GLU A 86 3.06 -9.42 -9.44
C GLU A 86 3.66 -8.84 -8.16
N ILE A 87 3.16 -9.25 -7.00
CA ILE A 87 3.63 -8.77 -5.70
C ILE A 87 5.11 -9.12 -5.50
N GLY A 88 5.88 -8.11 -5.12
CA GLY A 88 7.33 -8.21 -4.94
C GLY A 88 8.15 -7.96 -6.21
N LYS A 89 7.51 -7.58 -7.31
CA LYS A 89 8.17 -7.20 -8.56
C LYS A 89 8.01 -5.73 -8.90
N GLY A 90 7.22 -5.01 -8.14
CA GLY A 90 6.89 -3.61 -8.37
C GLY A 90 7.66 -2.64 -7.48
N LEU A 91 6.97 -1.57 -7.14
CA LEU A 91 7.54 -0.42 -6.43
C LEU A 91 7.54 -0.58 -4.90
N ASN A 92 6.73 -1.49 -4.35
CA ASN A 92 6.59 -1.61 -2.91
C ASN A 92 7.80 -2.28 -2.25
N ASP A 93 8.38 -1.60 -1.27
CA ASP A 93 9.41 -2.16 -0.40
C ASP A 93 8.76 -2.96 0.74
N TYR A 94 8.51 -4.25 0.49
CA TYR A 94 7.89 -5.14 1.47
C TYR A 94 8.74 -5.38 2.71
N ASP A 95 10.07 -5.26 2.63
CA ASP A 95 10.93 -5.38 3.81
C ASP A 95 10.76 -4.18 4.74
N ALA A 96 10.74 -2.98 4.21
CA ALA A 96 10.47 -1.77 4.98
C ALA A 96 9.05 -1.77 5.56
N ILE A 97 8.05 -2.15 4.75
CA ILE A 97 6.64 -2.23 5.17
C ILE A 97 6.46 -3.23 6.32
N PHE A 98 6.97 -4.45 6.17
CA PHE A 98 6.79 -5.50 7.17
C PHE A 98 7.59 -5.23 8.45
N SER A 99 8.78 -4.63 8.33
CA SER A 99 9.55 -4.17 9.48
C SER A 99 8.78 -3.14 10.31
N GLU A 100 8.16 -2.16 9.66
CA GLU A 100 7.37 -1.14 10.35
C GLU A 100 6.13 -1.75 11.01
N LEU A 101 5.36 -2.56 10.30
CA LEU A 101 4.18 -3.24 10.83
C LEU A 101 4.53 -4.11 12.05
N LYS A 102 5.59 -4.93 11.94
CA LYS A 102 6.08 -5.74 13.06
C LYS A 102 6.48 -4.89 14.26
N SER A 103 7.17 -3.78 14.04
CA SER A 103 7.63 -2.88 15.11
C SER A 103 6.47 -2.34 15.95
N LYS A 104 5.26 -2.27 15.38
CA LYS A 104 4.03 -1.79 16.03
C LYS A 104 3.13 -2.93 16.52
N GLY A 105 3.60 -4.17 16.43
CA GLY A 105 2.84 -5.32 16.91
C GLY A 105 1.65 -5.70 16.03
N PHE A 106 1.71 -5.40 14.74
CA PHE A 106 0.67 -5.79 13.80
C PHE A 106 0.49 -7.31 13.80
N ASP A 107 -0.74 -7.77 14.00
CA ASP A 107 -1.17 -9.17 14.01
C ASP A 107 -2.45 -9.40 13.15
N GLY A 108 -2.77 -8.42 12.31
CA GLY A 108 -3.98 -8.42 11.48
C GLY A 108 -3.85 -9.27 10.21
N TRP A 109 -4.89 -9.21 9.41
CA TRP A 109 -4.92 -9.90 8.12
C TRP A 109 -4.16 -9.15 7.04
N ILE A 110 -3.43 -9.91 6.21
CA ILE A 110 -2.83 -9.45 4.97
C ILE A 110 -3.61 -10.09 3.82
N SER A 111 -4.46 -9.31 3.18
CA SER A 111 -5.28 -9.74 2.06
C SER A 111 -4.58 -9.46 0.74
N ILE A 112 -4.53 -10.45 -0.14
CA ILE A 112 -3.92 -10.29 -1.46
C ILE A 112 -4.90 -9.55 -2.37
N GLU A 113 -4.45 -8.45 -2.93
CA GLU A 113 -5.11 -7.71 -4.00
C GLU A 113 -4.25 -7.75 -5.26
N ASP A 114 -4.22 -8.91 -5.88
CA ASP A 114 -3.48 -9.23 -7.10
C ASP A 114 -4.43 -9.96 -8.06
N GLY A 115 -4.00 -10.29 -9.24
CA GLY A 115 -4.79 -11.17 -10.07
C GLY A 115 -5.09 -10.64 -11.45
N VAL A 116 -4.23 -9.77 -11.95
CA VAL A 116 -4.39 -9.23 -13.29
C VAL A 116 -4.00 -10.22 -14.37
N ASP A 117 -3.01 -11.09 -14.09
CA ASP A 117 -2.41 -12.01 -15.09
C ASP A 117 -2.62 -13.50 -14.76
N GLY A 118 -3.68 -13.81 -14.02
CA GLY A 118 -4.15 -15.17 -13.79
C GLY A 118 -3.52 -15.90 -12.59
N MET A 119 -3.84 -17.18 -12.47
CA MET A 119 -3.56 -17.98 -11.28
C MET A 119 -2.07 -18.24 -11.05
N ASP A 120 -1.26 -18.31 -12.11
CA ASP A 120 0.17 -18.53 -11.95
C ASP A 120 0.87 -17.31 -11.33
N GLN A 121 0.47 -16.12 -11.71
CA GLN A 121 0.95 -14.89 -11.07
C GLN A 121 0.52 -14.84 -9.61
N LEU A 122 -0.74 -15.13 -9.34
CA LEU A 122 -1.27 -15.16 -7.97
C LEU A 122 -0.48 -16.15 -7.10
N ALA A 123 -0.18 -17.34 -7.60
CA ALA A 123 0.61 -18.33 -6.88
C ALA A 123 2.00 -17.81 -6.52
N ARG A 124 2.70 -17.15 -7.44
CA ARG A 124 4.01 -16.54 -7.17
C ARG A 124 3.92 -15.41 -6.14
N SER A 125 2.88 -14.59 -6.22
CA SER A 125 2.62 -13.52 -5.24
C SER A 125 2.37 -14.10 -3.83
N VAL A 126 1.61 -15.19 -3.74
CA VAL A 126 1.40 -15.93 -2.47
C VAL A 126 2.71 -16.46 -1.91
N ASP A 127 3.53 -17.08 -2.74
CA ASP A 127 4.83 -17.64 -2.31
C ASP A 127 5.78 -16.54 -1.84
N PHE A 128 5.81 -15.42 -2.53
CA PHE A 128 6.58 -14.24 -2.11
C PHE A 128 6.14 -13.76 -0.72
N LEU A 129 4.84 -13.54 -0.52
CA LEU A 129 4.31 -13.05 0.76
C LEU A 129 4.55 -14.04 1.90
N LYS A 130 4.34 -15.34 1.68
CA LYS A 130 4.63 -16.37 2.70
C LYS A 130 6.09 -16.34 3.14
N ARG A 131 7.02 -16.22 2.18
CA ARG A 131 8.44 -16.10 2.48
C ARG A 131 8.73 -14.84 3.30
N LYS A 132 8.21 -13.68 2.88
CA LYS A 132 8.41 -12.42 3.57
C LYS A 132 7.80 -12.40 4.97
N ILE A 133 6.63 -13.00 5.15
CA ILE A 133 6.02 -13.17 6.48
C ILE A 133 6.91 -14.05 7.37
N ALA A 134 7.44 -15.15 6.84
CA ALA A 134 8.34 -16.00 7.60
C ALA A 134 9.66 -15.30 7.97
N GLU A 135 10.22 -14.48 7.07
CA GLU A 135 11.43 -13.69 7.33
C GLU A 135 11.21 -12.66 8.46
N HIS A 136 10.04 -12.05 8.54
CA HIS A 136 9.77 -10.98 9.52
C HIS A 136 9.12 -11.47 10.81
N TRP A 137 8.22 -12.45 10.79
CA TRP A 137 7.46 -12.91 11.96
C TRP A 137 7.80 -14.36 12.39
N GLY A 138 8.60 -15.09 11.60
CA GLY A 138 8.99 -16.49 11.89
C GLY A 138 10.02 -16.70 12.96
#